data_1139dde245ce1c45e349b0be994620c2
#
_entry.id   1139dde245ce1c45e349b0be994620c2
#
_cell.length_a   1.000
_cell.length_b   1.000
_cell.length_c   1.000
_cell.angle_alpha   90.00
_cell.angle_beta   90.00
_cell.angle_gamma   90.00
#
_symmetry.space_group_name_H-M   'P 1'
#
loop_
_entity.id
_entity.type
_entity.pdbx_description
1 polymer ?
#
loop_
_entity_poly.entity_id
_entity_poly.type
_entity_poly.pdbx_seq_one_letter_code
_entity_poly.pdbx_strand_id
1 'polypeptide(L)'
;MTQRLFVAILTVAVFLAGFGARMWTEPRQPVPPVPAALAQEYARPPATDSKNKRQLDRAKLVADIEKLRPQIIAYTARVDEINAEFDREFVQILNPVQREKFLADQKKRAERDAKRIASRSPLSDEDIQREKDGPFNFIYWMVTVNPSLEWRTKEYGLDAAQQNTTRSLLGLRRNKFIALFDATPHPSIRLSRLAPLIERVAAPTK
;
A
#
# COMPACT_ATOMS: atom_id res chain seq x y z
N MET A 1 -14.48 -28.37 -24.76
CA MET A 1 -13.49 -27.59 -23.96
C MET A 1 -12.17 -27.29 -24.68
N THR A 2 -11.77 -28.06 -25.65
CA THR A 2 -10.50 -27.98 -26.40
C THR A 2 -10.33 -26.74 -27.28
N GLN A 3 -11.38 -26.23 -27.88
CA GLN A 3 -11.31 -25.12 -28.86
C GLN A 3 -10.94 -23.77 -28.20
N ARG A 4 -11.42 -23.49 -26.98
CA ARG A 4 -11.13 -22.23 -26.28
C ARG A 4 -9.68 -22.21 -25.74
N LEU A 5 -9.12 -23.36 -25.40
CA LEU A 5 -7.73 -23.49 -24.98
C LEU A 5 -6.78 -23.24 -26.17
N PHE A 6 -7.13 -23.73 -27.36
CA PHE A 6 -6.34 -23.55 -28.57
C PHE A 6 -6.26 -22.07 -29.00
N VAL A 7 -7.37 -21.33 -28.92
CA VAL A 7 -7.39 -19.90 -29.23
C VAL A 7 -6.54 -19.09 -28.25
N ALA A 8 -6.60 -19.40 -26.96
CA ALA A 8 -5.80 -18.72 -25.95
C ALA A 8 -4.29 -18.95 -26.15
N ILE A 9 -3.87 -20.18 -26.45
CA ILE A 9 -2.48 -20.50 -26.72
C ILE A 9 -1.98 -19.83 -28.00
N LEU A 10 -2.80 -19.79 -29.06
CA LEU A 10 -2.45 -19.14 -30.32
C LEU A 10 -2.28 -17.62 -30.13
N THR A 11 -3.12 -16.99 -29.34
CA THR A 11 -3.05 -15.54 -29.07
C THR A 11 -1.76 -15.18 -28.29
N VAL A 12 -1.40 -15.98 -27.31
CA VAL A 12 -0.14 -15.79 -26.54
C VAL A 12 1.09 -16.02 -27.44
N ALA A 13 1.07 -17.03 -28.30
CA ALA A 13 2.17 -17.32 -29.21
C ALA A 13 2.39 -16.19 -30.23
N VAL A 14 1.31 -15.63 -30.78
CA VAL A 14 1.38 -14.50 -31.73
C VAL A 14 1.90 -13.24 -31.02
N PHE A 15 1.49 -13.00 -29.76
CA PHE A 15 1.94 -11.85 -28.98
C PHE A 15 3.45 -11.94 -28.66
N LEU A 16 3.91 -13.11 -28.25
CA LEU A 16 5.32 -13.35 -27.96
C LEU A 16 6.22 -13.31 -29.21
N ALA A 17 5.74 -13.81 -30.34
CA ALA A 17 6.46 -13.73 -31.62
C ALA A 17 6.55 -12.30 -32.14
N GLY A 18 5.47 -11.50 -32.00
CA GLY A 18 5.44 -10.08 -32.39
C GLY A 18 6.36 -9.22 -31.53
N PHE A 19 6.42 -9.48 -30.23
CA PHE A 19 7.28 -8.73 -29.30
C PHE A 19 8.76 -9.08 -29.46
N GLY A 20 9.08 -10.37 -29.67
CA GLY A 20 10.45 -10.85 -29.88
C GLY A 20 11.05 -10.35 -31.18
N ALA A 21 10.27 -10.31 -32.27
CA ALA A 21 10.74 -9.85 -33.58
C ALA A 21 11.11 -8.35 -33.58
N ARG A 22 10.35 -7.53 -32.79
CA ARG A 22 10.62 -6.08 -32.71
C ARG A 22 11.90 -5.75 -31.93
N MET A 23 12.28 -6.57 -30.95
CA MET A 23 13.52 -6.39 -30.20
C MET A 23 14.78 -6.76 -31.01
N TRP A 24 14.66 -7.59 -32.05
CA TRP A 24 15.79 -8.08 -32.82
C TRP A 24 16.02 -7.30 -34.13
N THR A 25 15.03 -6.61 -34.65
CA THR A 25 15.08 -5.94 -35.94
C THR A 25 15.36 -4.43 -35.88
N GLU A 26 15.30 -3.79 -34.71
CA GLU A 26 15.73 -2.40 -34.60
C GLU A 26 17.27 -2.34 -34.52
N PRO A 27 17.97 -1.89 -35.59
CA PRO A 27 19.39 -1.59 -35.49
C PRO A 27 19.54 -0.51 -34.41
N ARG A 28 20.30 -0.83 -33.36
CA ARG A 28 20.68 0.17 -32.36
C ARG A 28 21.41 1.30 -33.10
N GLN A 29 20.68 2.37 -33.39
CA GLN A 29 21.32 3.57 -33.90
C GLN A 29 22.33 4.04 -32.86
N PRO A 30 23.57 4.30 -33.21
CA PRO A 30 24.51 4.90 -32.28
C PRO A 30 23.92 6.20 -31.79
N VAL A 31 23.69 6.30 -30.48
CA VAL A 31 23.18 7.53 -29.85
C VAL A 31 24.16 8.64 -30.24
N PRO A 32 23.74 9.67 -30.97
CA PRO A 32 24.65 10.76 -31.33
C PRO A 32 25.22 11.37 -30.05
N PRO A 33 26.53 11.73 -30.04
CA PRO A 33 27.14 12.34 -28.87
C PRO A 33 26.32 13.59 -28.50
N VAL A 34 25.81 13.61 -27.24
CA VAL A 34 25.04 14.74 -26.72
C VAL A 34 25.94 15.98 -26.81
N PRO A 35 25.53 17.05 -27.52
CA PRO A 35 26.33 18.25 -27.60
C PRO A 35 26.67 18.75 -26.19
N ALA A 36 27.92 19.17 -25.97
CA ALA A 36 28.40 19.64 -24.67
C ALA A 36 27.54 20.77 -24.08
N ALA A 37 26.88 21.56 -24.92
CA ALA A 37 25.93 22.60 -24.52
C ALA A 37 24.67 22.04 -23.84
N LEU A 38 24.16 20.85 -24.28
CA LEU A 38 23.02 20.19 -23.63
C LEU A 38 23.43 19.46 -22.36
N ALA A 39 24.68 18.98 -22.28
CA ALA A 39 25.19 18.36 -21.06
C ALA A 39 25.29 19.36 -19.88
N GLN A 40 25.45 20.65 -20.13
CA GLN A 40 25.43 21.70 -19.11
C GLN A 40 24.02 22.01 -18.63
N GLU A 41 22.99 21.86 -19.47
CA GLU A 41 21.58 22.09 -19.09
C GLU A 41 21.04 21.01 -18.17
N TYR A 42 21.61 19.80 -18.21
CA TYR A 42 21.34 18.72 -17.26
C TYR A 42 22.30 18.70 -16.06
N ALA A 43 23.15 19.73 -15.92
CA ALA A 43 23.98 19.88 -14.73
C ALA A 43 23.06 20.01 -13.50
N ARG A 44 23.28 19.11 -12.54
CA ARG A 44 22.53 19.01 -11.30
C ARG A 44 22.36 20.40 -10.68
N PRO A 45 21.12 20.86 -10.40
CA PRO A 45 20.90 22.17 -9.81
C PRO A 45 21.73 22.32 -8.54
N PRO A 46 22.24 23.51 -8.23
CA PRO A 46 23.13 23.75 -7.10
C PRO A 46 22.47 23.28 -5.80
N ALA A 47 23.25 22.70 -4.91
CA ALA A 47 22.78 22.05 -3.67
C ALA A 47 21.89 22.96 -2.78
N THR A 48 21.97 24.26 -2.95
CA THR A 48 21.16 25.28 -2.28
C THR A 48 19.68 25.24 -2.69
N ASP A 49 19.39 25.03 -3.98
CA ASP A 49 18.01 24.91 -4.47
C ASP A 49 17.33 23.64 -3.99
N SER A 50 18.11 22.56 -3.83
CA SER A 50 17.56 21.30 -3.34
C SER A 50 17.15 21.38 -1.87
N LYS A 51 17.86 22.12 -1.02
CA LYS A 51 17.51 22.32 0.40
C LYS A 51 16.26 23.17 0.54
N ASN A 52 16.17 24.27 -0.18
CA ASN A 52 15.00 25.16 -0.18
C ASN A 52 13.75 24.42 -0.68
N LYS A 53 13.87 23.62 -1.72
CA LYS A 53 12.77 22.79 -2.23
C LYS A 53 12.30 21.76 -1.20
N ARG A 54 13.21 21.07 -0.51
CA ARG A 54 12.88 20.11 0.56
C ARG A 54 12.18 20.78 1.74
N GLN A 55 12.63 21.94 2.16
CA GLN A 55 11.99 22.72 3.22
C GLN A 55 10.57 23.15 2.84
N LEU A 56 10.37 23.60 1.61
CA LEU A 56 9.05 23.98 1.08
C LEU A 56 8.12 22.76 0.97
N ASP A 57 8.63 21.64 0.48
CA ASP A 57 7.88 20.38 0.40
C ASP A 57 7.44 19.90 1.79
N ARG A 58 8.31 20.01 2.79
CA ARG A 58 8.01 19.67 4.19
C ARG A 58 6.94 20.58 4.79
N ALA A 59 7.06 21.88 4.63
CA ALA A 59 6.08 22.83 5.14
C ALA A 59 4.70 22.60 4.50
N LYS A 60 4.67 22.32 3.20
CA LYS A 60 3.44 21.98 2.49
C LYS A 60 2.82 20.69 3.00
N LEU A 61 3.62 19.64 3.21
CA LEU A 61 3.12 18.35 3.75
C LEU A 61 2.54 18.53 5.14
N VAL A 62 3.22 19.26 6.02
CA VAL A 62 2.72 19.57 7.38
C VAL A 62 1.40 20.33 7.30
N ALA A 63 1.30 21.36 6.48
CA ALA A 63 0.08 22.13 6.30
C ALA A 63 -1.08 21.25 5.76
N ASP A 64 -0.80 20.37 4.81
CA ASP A 64 -1.78 19.42 4.27
C ASP A 64 -2.26 18.44 5.34
N ILE A 65 -1.36 17.91 6.19
CA ILE A 65 -1.69 17.03 7.31
C ILE A 65 -2.60 17.75 8.30
N GLU A 66 -2.25 18.97 8.72
CA GLU A 66 -3.06 19.75 9.65
C GLU A 66 -4.44 20.06 9.08
N LYS A 67 -4.52 20.47 7.83
CA LYS A 67 -5.78 20.73 7.13
C LYS A 67 -6.68 19.50 7.03
N LEU A 68 -6.08 18.32 6.78
CA LEU A 68 -6.79 17.07 6.60
C LEU A 68 -6.92 16.24 7.89
N ARG A 69 -6.32 16.70 9.01
CA ARG A 69 -6.28 15.98 10.29
C ARG A 69 -7.64 15.39 10.72
N PRO A 70 -8.75 16.15 10.75
CA PRO A 70 -10.05 15.57 11.14
C PRO A 70 -10.50 14.45 10.21
N GLN A 71 -10.25 14.59 8.91
CA GLN A 71 -10.63 13.59 7.92
C GLN A 71 -9.75 12.34 8.00
N ILE A 72 -8.44 12.50 8.26
CA ILE A 72 -7.51 11.40 8.46
C ILE A 72 -7.94 10.59 9.69
N ILE A 73 -8.24 11.25 10.81
CA ILE A 73 -8.68 10.60 12.04
C ILE A 73 -9.99 9.83 11.82
N ALA A 74 -10.99 10.49 11.21
CA ALA A 74 -12.28 9.86 10.91
C ALA A 74 -12.13 8.65 9.98
N TYR A 75 -11.31 8.79 8.92
CA TYR A 75 -11.04 7.70 7.99
C TYR A 75 -10.34 6.53 8.68
N THR A 76 -9.29 6.80 9.47
CA THR A 76 -8.55 5.76 10.20
C THR A 76 -9.45 5.02 11.19
N ALA A 77 -10.28 5.74 11.94
CA ALA A 77 -11.25 5.12 12.86
C ALA A 77 -12.21 4.16 12.15
N ARG A 78 -12.68 4.52 10.94
CA ARG A 78 -13.54 3.64 10.15
C ARG A 78 -12.78 2.43 9.59
N VAL A 79 -11.53 2.60 9.17
CA VAL A 79 -10.66 1.49 8.77
C VAL A 79 -10.46 0.51 9.94
N ASP A 80 -10.20 1.03 11.13
CA ASP A 80 -9.99 0.23 12.34
C ASP A 80 -11.28 -0.50 12.76
N GLU A 81 -12.45 0.15 12.65
CA GLU A 81 -13.76 -0.47 12.90
C GLU A 81 -14.01 -1.65 11.96
N ILE A 82 -13.77 -1.49 10.64
CA ILE A 82 -13.93 -2.56 9.65
C ILE A 82 -13.00 -3.74 9.95
N ASN A 83 -11.76 -3.45 10.35
CA ASN A 83 -10.80 -4.50 10.72
C ASN A 83 -11.20 -5.20 12.02
N ALA A 84 -11.61 -4.45 13.04
CA ALA A 84 -12.03 -5.01 14.33
C ALA A 84 -13.29 -5.87 14.20
N GLU A 85 -14.22 -5.50 13.34
CA GLU A 85 -15.39 -6.33 13.03
C GLU A 85 -14.98 -7.64 12.36
N PHE A 86 -14.14 -7.57 11.32
CA PHE A 86 -13.60 -8.79 10.69
C PHE A 86 -12.88 -9.68 11.71
N ASP A 87 -12.07 -9.13 12.58
CA ASP A 87 -11.31 -9.89 13.59
C ASP A 87 -12.24 -10.56 14.60
N ARG A 88 -13.33 -9.88 15.04
CA ARG A 88 -14.34 -10.47 15.93
C ARG A 88 -15.03 -11.68 15.29
N GLU A 89 -15.47 -11.54 14.04
CA GLU A 89 -16.12 -12.63 13.31
C GLU A 89 -15.14 -13.78 13.02
N PHE A 90 -13.90 -13.45 12.65
CA PHE A 90 -12.88 -14.45 12.37
C PHE A 90 -12.53 -15.30 13.60
N VAL A 91 -12.46 -14.71 14.79
CA VAL A 91 -12.21 -15.44 16.04
C VAL A 91 -13.29 -16.50 16.31
N GLN A 92 -14.54 -16.24 15.93
CA GLN A 92 -15.65 -17.18 16.19
C GLN A 92 -15.53 -18.47 15.39
N ILE A 93 -14.89 -18.45 14.23
CA ILE A 93 -14.73 -19.64 13.38
C ILE A 93 -13.49 -20.47 13.71
N LEU A 94 -12.59 -19.96 14.57
CA LEU A 94 -11.37 -20.64 14.96
C LEU A 94 -11.61 -21.65 16.06
N ASN A 95 -10.94 -22.79 15.98
CA ASN A 95 -10.87 -23.74 17.09
C ASN A 95 -10.05 -23.17 18.27
N PRO A 96 -10.08 -23.76 19.47
CA PRO A 96 -9.40 -23.21 20.64
C PRO A 96 -7.89 -22.94 20.43
N VAL A 97 -7.18 -23.85 19.79
CA VAL A 97 -5.72 -23.71 19.53
C VAL A 97 -5.44 -22.57 18.55
N GLN A 98 -6.19 -22.51 17.46
CA GLN A 98 -6.08 -21.45 16.46
C GLN A 98 -6.42 -20.08 17.06
N ARG A 99 -7.44 -20.02 17.92
CA ARG A 99 -7.87 -18.81 18.61
C ARG A 99 -6.78 -18.27 19.55
N GLU A 100 -6.18 -19.15 20.34
CA GLU A 100 -5.07 -18.78 21.22
C GLU A 100 -3.89 -18.16 20.41
N LYS A 101 -3.51 -18.83 19.32
CA LYS A 101 -2.47 -18.33 18.41
C LYS A 101 -2.83 -16.95 17.84
N PHE A 102 -4.06 -16.78 17.35
CA PHE A 102 -4.52 -15.52 16.79
C PHE A 102 -4.48 -14.38 17.82
N LEU A 103 -4.97 -14.61 19.04
CA LEU A 103 -4.93 -13.61 20.12
C LEU A 103 -3.49 -13.27 20.54
N ALA A 104 -2.59 -14.24 20.59
CA ALA A 104 -1.18 -14.01 20.84
C ALA A 104 -0.54 -13.14 19.72
N ASP A 105 -0.89 -13.39 18.46
CA ASP A 105 -0.42 -12.59 17.34
C ASP A 105 -0.98 -11.17 17.35
N GLN A 106 -2.25 -10.99 17.72
CA GLN A 106 -2.83 -9.65 17.91
C GLN A 106 -2.08 -8.87 19.00
N LYS A 107 -1.81 -9.50 20.15
CA LYS A 107 -1.03 -8.89 21.23
C LYS A 107 0.36 -8.47 20.77
N LYS A 108 1.08 -9.35 20.08
CA LYS A 108 2.40 -9.04 19.52
C LYS A 108 2.37 -7.88 18.52
N ARG A 109 1.30 -7.76 17.71
CA ARG A 109 1.10 -6.63 16.80
C ARG A 109 0.89 -5.34 17.58
N ALA A 110 0.00 -5.33 18.56
CA ALA A 110 -0.25 -4.18 19.40
C ALA A 110 1.03 -3.70 20.12
N GLU A 111 1.82 -4.61 20.66
CA GLU A 111 3.11 -4.30 21.30
C GLU A 111 4.11 -3.69 20.32
N ARG A 112 4.20 -4.23 19.09
CA ARG A 112 5.06 -3.68 18.03
C ARG A 112 4.61 -2.28 17.62
N ASP A 113 3.30 -2.08 17.48
CA ASP A 113 2.75 -0.78 17.12
C ASP A 113 2.97 0.25 18.24
N ALA A 114 2.77 -0.13 19.50
CA ALA A 114 3.07 0.73 20.64
C ALA A 114 4.56 1.12 20.69
N LYS A 115 5.49 0.17 20.47
CA LYS A 115 6.93 0.44 20.38
C LYS A 115 7.25 1.38 19.21
N ARG A 116 6.65 1.16 18.05
CA ARG A 116 6.80 2.03 16.88
C ARG A 116 6.32 3.45 17.16
N ILE A 117 5.19 3.58 17.85
CA ILE A 117 4.67 4.89 18.28
C ILE A 117 5.64 5.57 19.25
N ALA A 118 6.11 4.86 20.27
CA ALA A 118 7.02 5.40 21.27
C ALA A 118 8.40 5.81 20.70
N SER A 119 8.87 5.10 19.64
CA SER A 119 10.16 5.38 18.99
C SER A 119 10.07 6.39 17.84
N ARG A 120 8.92 7.05 17.62
CA ARG A 120 8.74 7.96 16.49
C ARG A 120 9.66 9.17 16.59
N SER A 121 10.49 9.34 15.59
CA SER A 121 11.26 10.56 15.35
C SER A 121 10.42 11.61 14.61
N PRO A 122 10.81 12.91 14.67
CA PRO A 122 10.20 13.95 13.82
C PRO A 122 10.23 13.57 12.35
N LEU A 123 9.36 14.19 11.56
CA LEU A 123 9.21 13.95 10.12
C LEU A 123 10.57 14.10 9.41
N SER A 124 11.02 13.09 8.68
CA SER A 124 12.27 13.12 7.93
C SER A 124 12.03 13.41 6.43
N ASP A 125 13.09 13.75 5.70
CA ASP A 125 13.02 13.93 4.24
C ASP A 125 12.66 12.62 3.52
N GLU A 126 13.03 11.48 4.09
CA GLU A 126 12.67 10.16 3.57
C GLU A 126 11.16 9.88 3.69
N ASP A 127 10.52 10.38 4.76
CA ASP A 127 9.07 10.26 4.92
C ASP A 127 8.32 11.06 3.87
N ILE A 128 8.82 12.26 3.54
CA ILE A 128 8.27 13.12 2.50
C ILE A 128 8.38 12.43 1.13
N GLN A 129 9.53 11.82 0.85
CA GLN A 129 9.73 11.10 -0.40
C GLN A 129 8.85 9.84 -0.47
N ARG A 130 8.74 9.09 0.64
CA ARG A 130 7.87 7.91 0.73
C ARG A 130 6.39 8.26 0.60
N GLU A 131 5.95 9.42 1.07
CA GLU A 131 4.58 9.90 0.86
C GLU A 131 4.31 10.11 -0.63
N LYS A 132 5.26 10.71 -1.36
CA LYS A 132 5.14 10.96 -2.80
C LYS A 132 5.14 9.68 -3.63
N ASP A 133 6.08 8.76 -3.33
CA ASP A 133 6.41 7.62 -4.17
C ASP A 133 6.03 6.27 -3.54
N GLY A 134 5.45 6.30 -2.33
CA GLY A 134 5.16 5.09 -1.55
C GLY A 134 4.17 4.15 -2.25
N PRO A 135 4.41 2.84 -2.19
CA PRO A 135 3.52 1.86 -2.79
C PRO A 135 2.16 1.81 -2.08
N PHE A 136 1.13 1.43 -2.85
CA PHE A 136 -0.24 1.24 -2.35
C PHE A 136 -0.45 -0.09 -1.60
N ASN A 137 0.60 -0.68 -1.03
CA ASN A 137 0.56 -2.02 -0.46
C ASN A 137 -0.53 -2.21 0.60
N PHE A 138 -0.83 -1.18 1.40
CA PHE A 138 -1.87 -1.31 2.42
C PHE A 138 -3.27 -1.45 1.80
N ILE A 139 -3.58 -0.75 0.69
CA ILE A 139 -4.85 -0.87 -0.02
C ILE A 139 -4.98 -2.27 -0.61
N TYR A 140 -3.89 -2.80 -1.18
CA TYR A 140 -3.86 -4.15 -1.71
C TYR A 140 -4.36 -5.17 -0.68
N TRP A 141 -3.83 -5.14 0.55
CA TRP A 141 -4.25 -6.05 1.62
C TRP A 141 -5.67 -5.83 2.14
N MET A 142 -6.21 -4.62 1.97
CA MET A 142 -7.60 -4.31 2.35
C MET A 142 -8.61 -4.87 1.35
N VAL A 143 -8.27 -4.85 0.04
CA VAL A 143 -9.22 -5.22 -1.02
C VAL A 143 -9.00 -6.62 -1.59
N THR A 144 -7.85 -7.27 -1.34
CA THR A 144 -7.60 -8.61 -1.86
C THR A 144 -8.13 -9.71 -0.93
N VAL A 145 -8.92 -10.62 -1.49
CA VAL A 145 -9.49 -11.75 -0.75
C VAL A 145 -8.55 -12.95 -0.77
N ASN A 146 -8.15 -13.42 -1.96
CA ASN A 146 -7.38 -14.66 -2.10
C ASN A 146 -6.01 -14.64 -1.40
N PRO A 147 -5.13 -13.65 -1.61
CA PRO A 147 -3.86 -13.59 -0.89
C PRO A 147 -4.03 -13.52 0.63
N SER A 148 -5.06 -12.79 1.09
CA SER A 148 -5.38 -12.69 2.52
C SER A 148 -5.88 -14.01 3.10
N LEU A 149 -6.65 -14.78 2.33
CA LEU A 149 -7.12 -16.11 2.69
C LEU A 149 -5.96 -17.13 2.75
N GLU A 150 -5.13 -17.17 1.70
CA GLU A 150 -3.96 -18.05 1.62
C GLU A 150 -3.03 -17.85 2.82
N TRP A 151 -2.72 -16.59 3.11
CA TRP A 151 -1.89 -16.26 4.28
C TRP A 151 -2.50 -16.78 5.58
N ARG A 152 -3.82 -16.56 5.83
CA ARG A 152 -4.49 -17.01 7.04
C ARG A 152 -4.58 -18.52 7.11
N THR A 153 -4.85 -19.17 5.98
CA THR A 153 -4.88 -20.64 5.89
C THR A 153 -3.55 -21.22 6.30
N LYS A 154 -2.45 -20.69 5.76
CA LYS A 154 -1.10 -21.12 6.11
C LYS A 154 -0.75 -20.83 7.58
N GLU A 155 -1.09 -19.63 8.05
CA GLU A 155 -0.72 -19.16 9.38
C GLU A 155 -1.48 -19.91 10.49
N TYR A 156 -2.78 -20.12 10.31
CA TYR A 156 -3.63 -20.71 11.34
C TYR A 156 -4.05 -22.15 11.05
N GLY A 157 -3.69 -22.73 9.90
CA GLY A 157 -4.06 -24.09 9.55
C GLY A 157 -5.57 -24.27 9.37
N LEU A 158 -6.21 -23.35 8.61
CA LEU A 158 -7.67 -23.36 8.43
C LEU A 158 -8.11 -24.59 7.62
N ASP A 159 -9.13 -25.30 8.10
CA ASP A 159 -9.80 -26.35 7.35
C ASP A 159 -10.68 -25.79 6.22
N ALA A 160 -11.25 -26.66 5.37
CA ALA A 160 -12.03 -26.26 4.20
C ALA A 160 -13.29 -25.44 4.56
N ALA A 161 -13.97 -25.78 5.66
CA ALA A 161 -15.16 -25.05 6.12
C ALA A 161 -14.77 -23.66 6.64
N GLN A 162 -13.71 -23.59 7.44
CA GLN A 162 -13.13 -22.33 7.94
C GLN A 162 -12.65 -21.44 6.79
N GLN A 163 -12.01 -22.00 5.76
CA GLN A 163 -11.57 -21.25 4.58
C GLN A 163 -12.74 -20.64 3.82
N ASN A 164 -13.84 -21.37 3.62
CA ASN A 164 -15.03 -20.87 2.95
C ASN A 164 -15.68 -19.71 3.74
N THR A 165 -15.81 -19.85 5.04
CA THR A 165 -16.33 -18.79 5.91
C THR A 165 -15.40 -17.59 5.93
N THR A 166 -14.08 -17.80 6.05
CA THR A 166 -13.08 -16.72 5.99
C THR A 166 -13.11 -15.97 4.67
N ARG A 167 -13.30 -16.67 3.54
CA ARG A 167 -13.46 -16.04 2.22
C ARG A 167 -14.66 -15.09 2.18
N SER A 168 -15.79 -15.52 2.75
CA SER A 168 -16.99 -14.69 2.84
C SER A 168 -16.76 -13.45 3.72
N LEU A 169 -16.14 -13.61 4.88
CA LEU A 169 -15.79 -12.49 5.77
C LEU A 169 -14.83 -11.49 5.11
N LEU A 170 -13.82 -11.98 4.39
CA LEU A 170 -12.90 -11.13 3.62
C LEU A 170 -13.62 -10.38 2.50
N GLY A 171 -14.61 -11.02 1.85
CA GLY A 171 -15.47 -10.38 0.86
C GLY A 171 -16.30 -9.26 1.46
N LEU A 172 -16.93 -9.47 2.61
CA LEU A 172 -17.67 -8.45 3.34
C LEU A 172 -16.75 -7.28 3.76
N ARG A 173 -15.59 -7.59 4.33
CA ARG A 173 -14.57 -6.59 4.69
C ARG A 173 -14.17 -5.74 3.49
N ARG A 174 -13.85 -6.37 2.35
CA ARG A 174 -13.53 -5.67 1.10
C ARG A 174 -14.64 -4.71 0.68
N ASN A 175 -15.90 -5.18 0.70
CA ASN A 175 -17.04 -4.37 0.27
C ASN A 175 -17.21 -3.13 1.18
N LYS A 176 -16.99 -3.28 2.50
CA LYS A 176 -17.00 -2.14 3.44
C LYS A 176 -15.88 -1.14 3.15
N PHE A 177 -14.67 -1.60 2.80
CA PHE A 177 -13.59 -0.71 2.37
C PHE A 177 -13.94 0.02 1.08
N ILE A 178 -14.49 -0.66 0.08
CA ILE A 178 -14.93 -0.02 -1.18
C ILE A 178 -15.97 1.05 -0.88
N ALA A 179 -16.98 0.74 -0.06
CA ALA A 179 -18.00 1.72 0.34
C ALA A 179 -17.39 2.93 1.09
N LEU A 180 -16.38 2.70 1.94
CA LEU A 180 -15.65 3.78 2.61
C LEU A 180 -14.87 4.65 1.61
N PHE A 181 -14.27 4.06 0.57
CA PHE A 181 -13.60 4.79 -0.51
C PHE A 181 -14.59 5.71 -1.24
N ASP A 182 -15.75 5.19 -1.61
CA ASP A 182 -16.77 5.94 -2.35
C ASP A 182 -17.40 7.06 -1.52
N ALA A 183 -17.54 6.86 -0.21
CA ALA A 183 -18.10 7.84 0.71
C ALA A 183 -17.12 8.93 1.17
N THR A 184 -15.84 8.81 0.84
CA THR A 184 -14.81 9.72 1.37
C THR A 184 -14.63 10.93 0.44
N PRO A 185 -14.74 12.18 0.92
CA PRO A 185 -14.69 13.39 0.09
C PRO A 185 -13.30 13.68 -0.49
N HIS A 186 -12.25 13.14 0.11
CA HIS A 186 -10.88 13.18 -0.41
C HIS A 186 -10.43 11.79 -0.84
N PRO A 187 -9.47 11.68 -1.78
CA PRO A 187 -8.93 10.39 -2.16
C PRO A 187 -8.44 9.61 -0.92
N SER A 188 -9.12 8.53 -0.59
CA SER A 188 -8.80 7.65 0.55
C SER A 188 -7.34 7.21 0.57
N ILE A 189 -6.75 7.06 -0.61
CA ILE A 189 -5.33 6.82 -0.83
C ILE A 189 -4.46 7.88 -0.13
N ARG A 190 -4.80 9.17 -0.28
CA ARG A 190 -4.06 10.25 0.35
C ARG A 190 -4.21 10.23 1.87
N LEU A 191 -5.44 10.06 2.36
CA LEU A 191 -5.71 9.97 3.81
C LEU A 191 -4.92 8.82 4.44
N SER A 192 -4.90 7.67 3.79
CA SER A 192 -4.15 6.50 4.25
C SER A 192 -2.63 6.69 4.26
N ARG A 193 -2.08 7.44 3.30
CA ARG A 193 -0.65 7.79 3.29
C ARG A 193 -0.28 8.78 4.39
N LEU A 194 -1.16 9.72 4.68
CA LEU A 194 -0.95 10.73 5.70
C LEU A 194 -1.19 10.20 7.13
N ALA A 195 -2.03 9.19 7.31
CA ALA A 195 -2.38 8.64 8.62
C ALA A 195 -1.16 8.29 9.51
N PRO A 196 -0.13 7.57 9.05
CA PRO A 196 1.03 7.27 9.88
C PRO A 196 1.90 8.49 10.20
N LEU A 197 1.70 9.62 9.53
CA LEU A 197 2.49 10.84 9.71
C LEU A 197 1.87 11.83 10.70
N ILE A 198 0.55 11.70 10.99
CA ILE A 198 -0.21 12.66 11.78
C ILE A 198 0.36 12.89 13.19
N GLU A 199 0.82 11.83 13.84
CA GLU A 199 1.38 11.91 15.19
C GLU A 199 2.84 12.39 15.20
N ARG A 200 3.53 12.27 14.07
CA ARG A 200 4.91 12.74 13.90
C ARG A 200 4.98 14.24 13.65
N VAL A 201 3.91 14.83 13.11
CA VAL A 201 3.77 16.29 12.97
C VAL A 201 3.48 16.93 14.32
N ALA A 202 2.72 16.27 15.18
CA ALA A 202 2.38 16.77 16.51
C ALA A 202 3.49 16.57 17.56
N ALA A 203 4.54 15.79 17.26
CA ALA A 203 5.64 15.57 18.19
C ALA A 203 6.48 16.85 18.33
N PRO A 204 6.71 17.38 19.55
CA PRO A 204 7.57 18.53 19.74
C PRO A 204 8.98 18.19 19.27
N THR A 205 9.56 19.06 18.48
CA THR A 205 11.00 19.04 18.17
C THR A 205 11.77 19.18 19.48
N LYS A 206 12.43 18.11 19.90
CA LYS A 206 13.38 18.14 21.02
C LYS A 206 14.63 18.91 20.65
#